data_d20a07eaf52de1427069b911a98c2a6a
#
_entry.id   d20a07eaf52de1427069b911a98c2a6a
#
_cell.length_a   1.000
_cell.length_b   1.000
_cell.length_c   1.000
_cell.angle_alpha   90.00
_cell.angle_beta   90.00
_cell.angle_gamma   90.00
#
_symmetry.space_group_name_H-M   'P 1'
#
loop_
_entity.id
_entity.type
_entity.pdbx_description
1 polymer ?
#
loop_
_entity_poly.entity_id
_entity_poly.type
_entity_poly.pdbx_seq_one_letter_code
_entity_poly.pdbx_strand_id
1 'polypeptide(L)'
;MPKLPIIAAFVLFLSCASAQSSNLAFENSSPITLKHLHDTHQLVLTQESQSPGQTPTDLTHIATYTSDPPNIITVSPSGLVTVLTAGETTLTATHGELSISKPIKVASAETTAISFTNDFVPVLSKYGCNGGGCHGKAAGQNGFKLSLFGYEPWNDYNYLVRDSRGRRIFRAAPEHSLLVLKATGEIPHQGGSRLEKNSPDYQAIIRWIKQGLPSDPKEFPKATSISVYPKERLTQPNSQQQLRVTAHFSDNSARDISHLAQYESNDEERASVTMDGRVTMGDIPGSASIMIRFQEHVDVFRAILPLGAPVENLPQPANFVDQHIFTQLQTLGLPPSEKSDDATFLRRVTIDIAGRLPSIEETNAFLSDTEPNKRAQKIEQLLASPDHADYFAGKWAAILRNKRAKPEHARGSVAFHQWLRNAIYKNQPYHQIAREFLTASGETGTNPPVVWYRTVRDSKDQLENVAQVFLGVRMQCAQCHHHPYEKWSEDDYYGLQAFFSRITRKPGLQPGEEIVLHNRGQATSKNPRTGKTLKPKPLGGEELTIPSYEDPREHLADWMINPANPFFAKMLVNRYWKHFFGRGLVDPEDDLRVTNPATHPELLE
;
A
#
# COMPACT_ATOMS: atom_id res chain seq x y z
N MET A 1 -3.25 86.31 38.83
CA MET A 1 -2.53 85.14 38.40
C MET A 1 -3.52 84.09 37.98
N PRO A 2 -3.71 83.82 36.72
CA PRO A 2 -4.75 82.94 36.23
C PRO A 2 -4.30 81.47 36.25
N LYS A 3 -5.19 80.57 36.60
CA LYS A 3 -5.08 79.12 36.58
C LYS A 3 -5.22 78.59 35.16
N LEU A 4 -4.24 77.82 34.67
CA LEU A 4 -4.33 77.05 33.45
C LEU A 4 -5.13 75.76 33.72
N PRO A 5 -5.99 75.31 32.79
CA PRO A 5 -6.63 74.00 32.88
C PRO A 5 -5.75 72.92 32.23
N ILE A 6 -5.62 71.78 32.91
CA ILE A 6 -4.98 70.55 32.39
C ILE A 6 -5.98 69.87 31.45
N ILE A 7 -5.63 69.80 30.15
CA ILE A 7 -6.32 68.98 29.16
C ILE A 7 -5.76 67.58 29.22
N ALA A 8 -6.55 66.61 29.69
CA ALA A 8 -6.23 65.17 29.62
C ALA A 8 -6.55 64.67 28.20
N ALA A 9 -5.52 64.36 27.42
CA ALA A 9 -5.68 63.71 26.14
C ALA A 9 -5.93 62.22 26.37
N PHE A 10 -7.13 61.76 26.08
CA PHE A 10 -7.48 60.33 26.03
C PHE A 10 -7.00 59.79 24.68
N VAL A 11 -5.89 59.02 24.71
CA VAL A 11 -5.45 58.27 23.54
C VAL A 11 -6.25 56.98 23.47
N LEU A 12 -7.21 56.91 22.56
CA LEU A 12 -7.91 55.68 22.18
C LEU A 12 -6.88 54.84 21.38
N PHE A 13 -6.37 53.76 21.98
CA PHE A 13 -5.74 52.68 21.25
C PHE A 13 -6.86 51.90 20.52
N LEU A 14 -7.09 52.19 19.26
CA LEU A 14 -7.75 51.28 18.37
C LEU A 14 -6.76 50.11 18.10
N SER A 15 -6.97 49.00 18.80
CA SER A 15 -6.40 47.72 18.37
C SER A 15 -7.09 47.31 17.06
N CYS A 16 -6.48 47.61 15.93
CA CYS A 16 -6.77 46.94 14.67
C CYS A 16 -6.38 45.48 14.84
N ALA A 17 -7.31 44.65 15.32
CA ALA A 17 -7.24 43.24 15.07
C ALA A 17 -7.36 43.07 13.54
N SER A 18 -6.27 42.80 12.86
CA SER A 18 -6.29 42.34 11.49
C SER A 18 -7.04 41.01 11.48
N ALA A 19 -8.34 41.08 11.12
CA ALA A 19 -9.08 39.87 10.78
C ALA A 19 -8.34 39.25 9.61
N GLN A 20 -7.54 38.23 9.86
CA GLN A 20 -7.02 37.36 8.80
C GLN A 20 -8.26 36.72 8.15
N SER A 21 -8.57 37.15 6.92
CA SER A 21 -9.65 36.56 6.14
C SER A 21 -9.29 35.11 5.86
N SER A 22 -10.05 34.17 6.40
CA SER A 22 -9.98 32.76 6.03
C SER A 22 -10.40 32.65 4.56
N ASN A 23 -9.48 32.20 3.68
CA ASN A 23 -9.74 32.09 2.26
C ASN A 23 -10.19 30.67 1.91
N LEU A 24 -11.18 30.59 1.00
CA LEU A 24 -11.50 29.32 0.32
C LEU A 24 -10.42 29.04 -0.71
N ALA A 25 -10.08 27.79 -0.89
CA ALA A 25 -9.15 27.32 -1.90
C ALA A 25 -9.65 26.04 -2.58
N PHE A 26 -9.56 25.98 -3.90
CA PHE A 26 -9.59 24.73 -4.62
C PHE A 26 -8.19 24.11 -4.60
N GLU A 27 -8.11 22.79 -4.80
CA GLU A 27 -6.86 22.01 -4.82
C GLU A 27 -5.71 22.68 -5.60
N ASN A 28 -6.03 23.30 -6.72
CA ASN A 28 -5.09 24.12 -7.50
C ASN A 28 -5.77 25.35 -8.09
N SER A 29 -5.01 26.32 -8.53
CA SER A 29 -5.51 27.54 -9.16
C SER A 29 -5.74 27.40 -10.67
N SER A 30 -5.31 26.31 -11.30
CA SER A 30 -5.40 26.11 -12.76
C SER A 30 -6.86 25.94 -13.21
N PRO A 31 -7.25 26.45 -14.39
CA PRO A 31 -8.55 26.19 -14.98
C PRO A 31 -8.81 24.68 -15.16
N ILE A 32 -10.06 24.28 -14.97
CA ILE A 32 -10.48 22.89 -15.25
C ILE A 32 -10.81 22.80 -16.74
N THR A 33 -10.17 21.83 -17.43
CA THR A 33 -10.49 21.52 -18.83
C THR A 33 -11.08 20.12 -18.93
N LEU A 34 -12.31 20.04 -19.43
CA LEU A 34 -13.03 18.82 -19.73
C LEU A 34 -13.11 18.64 -21.24
N LYS A 35 -12.87 17.43 -21.74
CA LYS A 35 -12.68 17.20 -23.18
C LYS A 35 -13.98 16.88 -23.90
N HIS A 36 -14.85 16.08 -23.23
CA HIS A 36 -16.01 15.46 -23.87
C HIS A 36 -17.26 15.49 -22.99
N LEU A 37 -18.41 15.24 -23.61
CA LEU A 37 -19.66 14.99 -22.88
C LEU A 37 -19.49 13.79 -21.95
N HIS A 38 -19.96 13.90 -20.73
CA HIS A 38 -19.84 12.91 -19.64
C HIS A 38 -18.45 12.82 -18.98
N ASP A 39 -17.49 13.64 -19.33
CA ASP A 39 -16.31 13.82 -18.49
C ASP A 39 -16.74 14.36 -17.12
N THR A 40 -16.01 13.98 -16.10
CA THR A 40 -16.25 14.40 -14.72
C THR A 40 -15.00 14.96 -14.10
N HIS A 41 -15.19 15.78 -13.07
CA HIS A 41 -14.09 16.28 -12.23
C HIS A 41 -14.56 16.43 -10.80
N GLN A 42 -13.88 15.79 -9.87
CA GLN A 42 -14.15 15.92 -8.45
C GLN A 42 -13.47 17.16 -7.91
N LEU A 43 -14.24 18.07 -7.37
CA LEU A 43 -13.71 19.22 -6.64
C LEU A 43 -13.27 18.79 -5.24
N VAL A 44 -12.20 19.42 -4.77
CA VAL A 44 -11.83 19.44 -3.36
C VAL A 44 -11.74 20.91 -2.97
N LEU A 45 -12.69 21.37 -2.16
CA LEU A 45 -12.75 22.73 -1.66
C LEU A 45 -12.32 22.75 -0.21
N THR A 46 -11.34 23.57 0.12
CA THR A 46 -10.84 23.71 1.49
C THR A 46 -10.92 25.14 1.96
N GLN A 47 -11.07 25.31 3.27
CA GLN A 47 -10.87 26.57 3.96
C GLN A 47 -9.55 26.53 4.70
N GLU A 48 -8.67 27.50 4.41
CA GLU A 48 -7.40 27.63 5.13
C GLU A 48 -7.64 27.94 6.60
N SER A 49 -6.84 27.35 7.48
CA SER A 49 -6.92 27.62 8.91
C SER A 49 -6.36 29.00 9.22
N GLN A 50 -6.99 29.68 10.17
CA GLN A 50 -6.52 30.97 10.68
C GLN A 50 -5.30 30.86 11.60
N SER A 51 -4.99 29.66 12.09
CA SER A 51 -3.88 29.41 13.00
C SER A 51 -2.71 28.73 12.29
N PRO A 52 -1.48 29.20 12.42
CA PRO A 52 -0.31 28.52 11.87
C PRO A 52 -0.21 27.08 12.38
N GLY A 53 -0.02 26.14 11.46
CA GLY A 53 0.11 24.71 11.78
C GLY A 53 -1.21 23.91 11.88
N GLN A 54 -2.36 24.55 11.74
CA GLN A 54 -3.62 23.83 11.60
C GLN A 54 -3.90 23.49 10.13
N THR A 55 -4.46 22.31 9.93
CA THR A 55 -4.79 21.79 8.60
C THR A 55 -6.04 22.47 8.03
N PRO A 56 -6.10 22.69 6.70
CA PRO A 56 -7.30 23.19 6.05
C PRO A 56 -8.51 22.29 6.30
N THR A 57 -9.66 22.87 6.51
CA THR A 57 -10.93 22.14 6.65
C THR A 57 -11.55 21.88 5.28
N ASP A 58 -11.95 20.65 5.00
CA ASP A 58 -12.67 20.31 3.78
C ASP A 58 -14.12 20.78 3.86
N LEU A 59 -14.53 21.60 2.90
CA LEU A 59 -15.87 22.14 2.78
C LEU A 59 -16.62 21.61 1.55
N THR A 60 -16.07 20.64 0.85
CA THR A 60 -16.60 20.15 -0.43
C THR A 60 -18.07 19.76 -0.36
N HIS A 61 -18.50 19.13 0.74
CA HIS A 61 -19.89 18.63 0.91
C HIS A 61 -20.85 19.63 1.53
N ILE A 62 -20.38 20.76 2.00
CA ILE A 62 -21.22 21.78 2.69
C ILE A 62 -21.26 23.12 1.96
N ALA A 63 -20.41 23.30 0.95
CA ALA A 63 -20.44 24.46 0.08
C ALA A 63 -21.60 24.39 -0.93
N THR A 64 -22.07 25.55 -1.36
CA THR A 64 -23.03 25.68 -2.47
C THR A 64 -22.28 26.00 -3.75
N TYR A 65 -22.64 25.32 -4.84
CA TYR A 65 -21.99 25.46 -6.14
C TYR A 65 -22.95 26.07 -7.16
N THR A 66 -22.49 27.07 -7.89
CA THR A 66 -23.20 27.69 -9.01
C THR A 66 -22.29 27.83 -10.22
N SER A 67 -22.84 27.82 -11.41
CA SER A 67 -22.09 28.04 -12.66
C SER A 67 -22.75 29.12 -13.52
N ASP A 68 -21.97 29.97 -14.14
CA ASP A 68 -22.45 31.02 -15.04
C ASP A 68 -21.63 31.04 -16.34
N PRO A 69 -22.27 30.71 -17.49
CA PRO A 69 -23.65 30.25 -17.69
C PRO A 69 -23.94 28.85 -17.13
N PRO A 70 -25.18 28.58 -16.67
CA PRO A 70 -25.53 27.37 -15.90
C PRO A 70 -25.75 26.10 -16.76
N ASN A 71 -25.80 26.23 -18.08
CA ASN A 71 -26.11 25.13 -19.01
C ASN A 71 -24.88 24.38 -19.52
N ILE A 72 -23.68 24.69 -19.05
CA ILE A 72 -22.43 24.05 -19.52
C ILE A 72 -22.08 22.83 -18.66
N ILE A 73 -22.25 22.95 -17.35
CA ILE A 73 -21.95 21.92 -16.36
C ILE A 73 -23.04 21.81 -15.33
N THR A 74 -23.07 20.67 -14.61
CA THR A 74 -23.73 20.55 -13.30
C THR A 74 -22.71 20.17 -12.24
N VAL A 75 -22.98 20.52 -10.98
CA VAL A 75 -22.17 20.13 -9.83
C VAL A 75 -23.06 19.48 -8.80
N SER A 76 -22.71 18.27 -8.38
CA SER A 76 -23.44 17.57 -7.31
C SER A 76 -23.15 18.19 -5.93
N PRO A 77 -23.96 17.92 -4.90
CA PRO A 77 -23.64 18.30 -3.52
C PRO A 77 -22.31 17.75 -3.01
N SER A 78 -21.80 16.66 -3.59
CA SER A 78 -20.49 16.09 -3.28
C SER A 78 -19.33 16.75 -4.05
N GLY A 79 -19.60 17.82 -4.81
CA GLY A 79 -18.59 18.52 -5.60
C GLY A 79 -18.20 17.84 -6.90
N LEU A 80 -18.95 16.84 -7.37
CA LEU A 80 -18.69 16.21 -8.66
C LEU A 80 -19.24 17.07 -9.80
N VAL A 81 -18.35 17.60 -10.62
CA VAL A 81 -18.66 18.34 -11.86
C VAL A 81 -18.96 17.35 -12.97
N THR A 82 -20.06 17.56 -13.70
CA THR A 82 -20.45 16.76 -14.87
C THR A 82 -20.76 17.68 -16.04
N VAL A 83 -20.29 17.33 -17.23
CA VAL A 83 -20.50 18.11 -18.45
C VAL A 83 -21.91 17.92 -18.98
N LEU A 84 -22.56 19.05 -19.39
CA LEU A 84 -23.84 19.09 -20.08
C LEU A 84 -23.68 19.40 -21.58
N THR A 85 -22.84 20.40 -21.89
CA THR A 85 -22.56 20.83 -23.27
C THR A 85 -21.19 21.49 -23.39
N ALA A 86 -20.72 21.71 -24.62
CA ALA A 86 -19.47 22.44 -24.87
C ALA A 86 -19.62 23.93 -24.56
N GLY A 87 -18.53 24.56 -24.11
CA GLY A 87 -18.48 25.98 -23.81
C GLY A 87 -17.55 26.32 -22.65
N GLU A 88 -17.60 27.56 -22.24
CA GLU A 88 -16.86 28.06 -21.08
C GLU A 88 -17.84 28.59 -20.04
N THR A 89 -17.56 28.30 -18.79
CA THR A 89 -18.37 28.74 -17.64
C THR A 89 -17.48 29.07 -16.46
N THR A 90 -17.95 29.88 -15.56
CA THR A 90 -17.29 30.15 -14.29
C THR A 90 -18.03 29.42 -13.19
N LEU A 91 -17.37 28.46 -12.55
CA LEU A 91 -17.85 27.79 -11.34
C LEU A 91 -17.58 28.69 -10.14
N THR A 92 -18.57 28.92 -9.31
CA THR A 92 -18.45 29.62 -8.02
C THR A 92 -18.87 28.67 -6.88
N ALA A 93 -17.98 28.51 -5.90
CA ALA A 93 -18.26 27.82 -4.65
C ALA A 93 -18.44 28.86 -3.53
N THR A 94 -19.49 28.70 -2.72
CA THR A 94 -19.84 29.64 -1.64
C THR A 94 -20.05 28.87 -0.33
N HIS A 95 -19.49 29.40 0.76
CA HIS A 95 -19.72 28.91 2.12
C HIS A 95 -19.80 30.10 3.08
N GLY A 96 -21.00 30.34 3.68
CA GLY A 96 -21.25 31.54 4.45
C GLY A 96 -21.08 32.80 3.60
N GLU A 97 -20.25 33.71 4.06
CA GLU A 97 -19.92 34.96 3.33
C GLU A 97 -18.73 34.82 2.38
N LEU A 98 -18.06 33.65 2.38
CA LEU A 98 -16.88 33.40 1.54
C LEU A 98 -17.30 32.81 0.19
N SER A 99 -16.63 33.25 -0.86
CA SER A 99 -16.81 32.69 -2.19
C SER A 99 -15.47 32.60 -2.95
N ILE A 100 -15.36 31.60 -3.82
CA ILE A 100 -14.24 31.46 -4.74
C ILE A 100 -14.76 31.00 -6.10
N SER A 101 -14.19 31.57 -7.17
CA SER A 101 -14.58 31.22 -8.52
C SER A 101 -13.43 30.60 -9.31
N LYS A 102 -13.79 29.69 -10.23
CA LYS A 102 -12.83 28.98 -11.07
C LYS A 102 -13.36 28.81 -12.49
N PRO A 103 -12.59 29.15 -13.54
CA PRO A 103 -13.01 28.95 -14.91
C PRO A 103 -12.96 27.46 -15.28
N ILE A 104 -14.02 27.02 -15.99
CA ILE A 104 -14.14 25.67 -16.54
C ILE A 104 -14.36 25.78 -18.04
N LYS A 105 -13.59 25.01 -18.79
CA LYS A 105 -13.70 24.90 -20.24
C LYS A 105 -14.06 23.47 -20.64
N VAL A 106 -15.14 23.34 -21.41
CA VAL A 106 -15.55 22.09 -22.03
C VAL A 106 -15.26 22.16 -23.53
N ALA A 107 -14.34 21.35 -24.01
CA ALA A 107 -13.82 21.46 -25.36
C ALA A 107 -14.80 20.94 -26.44
N SER A 108 -15.57 19.91 -26.16
CA SER A 108 -16.51 19.29 -27.10
C SER A 108 -17.77 18.77 -26.40
N ALA A 109 -18.91 18.83 -27.10
CA ALA A 109 -20.15 18.17 -26.70
C ALA A 109 -20.31 16.78 -27.34
N GLU A 110 -19.28 16.27 -28.02
CA GLU A 110 -19.34 14.95 -28.62
C GLU A 110 -19.36 13.85 -27.57
N THR A 111 -20.18 12.85 -27.80
CA THR A 111 -20.22 11.64 -27.00
C THR A 111 -19.16 10.68 -27.50
N THR A 112 -18.11 10.48 -26.70
CA THR A 112 -17.10 9.46 -27.02
C THR A 112 -17.63 8.05 -26.79
N ALA A 113 -17.09 7.07 -27.51
CA ALA A 113 -17.33 5.67 -27.24
C ALA A 113 -16.82 5.34 -25.82
N ILE A 114 -17.64 4.62 -25.06
CA ILE A 114 -17.24 4.11 -23.74
C ILE A 114 -16.14 3.09 -23.94
N SER A 115 -14.98 3.31 -23.32
CA SER A 115 -13.92 2.31 -23.25
C SER A 115 -14.36 1.17 -22.33
N PHE A 116 -14.29 -0.06 -22.86
CA PHE A 116 -14.62 -1.21 -22.04
C PHE A 116 -13.67 -1.33 -20.84
N THR A 117 -12.39 -1.14 -21.06
CA THR A 117 -11.34 -1.25 -20.02
C THR A 117 -11.36 -0.07 -19.06
N ASN A 118 -11.44 1.18 -19.57
CA ASN A 118 -11.23 2.38 -18.74
C ASN A 118 -12.50 2.93 -18.11
N ASP A 119 -13.70 2.56 -18.62
CA ASP A 119 -14.96 3.10 -18.12
C ASP A 119 -15.91 2.00 -17.62
N PHE A 120 -16.09 0.91 -18.40
CA PHE A 120 -17.06 -0.12 -18.06
C PHE A 120 -16.58 -1.08 -16.96
N VAL A 121 -15.36 -1.65 -17.11
CA VAL A 121 -14.78 -2.59 -16.12
C VAL A 121 -14.64 -1.95 -14.74
N PRO A 122 -14.19 -0.68 -14.60
CA PRO A 122 -14.15 -0.01 -13.30
C PRO A 122 -15.51 0.08 -12.60
N VAL A 123 -16.61 0.26 -13.33
CA VAL A 123 -17.95 0.20 -12.73
C VAL A 123 -18.21 -1.18 -12.12
N LEU A 124 -17.86 -2.27 -12.81
CA LEU A 124 -18.01 -3.62 -12.26
C LEU A 124 -17.15 -3.82 -11.01
N SER A 125 -15.94 -3.24 -10.98
CA SER A 125 -15.03 -3.30 -9.85
C SER A 125 -15.55 -2.52 -8.65
N LYS A 126 -16.01 -1.29 -8.88
CA LYS A 126 -16.59 -0.40 -7.85
C LYS A 126 -17.74 -1.07 -7.08
N TYR A 127 -18.60 -1.78 -7.77
CA TYR A 127 -19.73 -2.51 -7.18
C TYR A 127 -19.39 -3.93 -6.73
N GLY A 128 -18.11 -4.34 -6.80
CA GLY A 128 -17.62 -5.64 -6.35
C GLY A 128 -18.08 -6.83 -7.21
N CYS A 129 -18.61 -6.57 -8.42
CA CYS A 129 -19.12 -7.63 -9.32
C CYS A 129 -18.03 -8.63 -9.70
N ASN A 130 -16.80 -8.13 -9.93
CA ASN A 130 -15.62 -8.93 -10.27
C ASN A 130 -14.71 -9.21 -9.06
N GLY A 131 -15.21 -9.03 -7.84
CA GLY A 131 -14.51 -9.41 -6.62
C GLY A 131 -14.46 -10.93 -6.42
N GLY A 132 -13.52 -11.39 -5.57
CA GLY A 132 -13.27 -12.83 -5.32
C GLY A 132 -14.44 -13.58 -4.68
N GLY A 133 -15.34 -12.90 -3.99
CA GLY A 133 -16.59 -13.48 -3.46
C GLY A 133 -17.73 -13.57 -4.49
N CYS A 134 -17.59 -12.89 -5.63
CA CYS A 134 -18.59 -12.80 -6.69
C CYS A 134 -18.11 -13.47 -7.99
N HIS A 135 -18.22 -12.78 -9.12
CA HIS A 135 -17.87 -13.33 -10.43
C HIS A 135 -16.35 -13.39 -10.70
N GLY A 136 -15.52 -12.72 -9.87
CA GLY A 136 -14.05 -12.74 -9.99
C GLY A 136 -13.36 -13.97 -9.42
N LYS A 137 -14.08 -14.91 -8.79
CA LYS A 137 -13.48 -16.17 -8.35
C LYS A 137 -13.17 -17.08 -9.54
N ALA A 138 -12.23 -18.00 -9.39
CA ALA A 138 -11.71 -18.85 -10.47
C ALA A 138 -12.79 -19.55 -11.30
N ALA A 139 -13.87 -20.06 -10.68
CA ALA A 139 -14.98 -20.71 -11.33
C ALA A 139 -16.13 -19.75 -11.73
N GLY A 140 -16.07 -18.49 -11.36
CA GLY A 140 -17.20 -17.55 -11.48
C GLY A 140 -18.39 -17.95 -10.60
N GLN A 141 -19.57 -17.39 -10.89
CA GLN A 141 -20.84 -17.72 -10.23
C GLN A 141 -21.89 -18.06 -11.29
N ASN A 142 -22.56 -19.21 -11.14
CA ASN A 142 -23.63 -19.66 -12.03
C ASN A 142 -23.29 -19.58 -13.54
N GLY A 143 -22.06 -19.97 -13.91
CA GLY A 143 -21.58 -19.94 -15.29
C GLY A 143 -21.28 -18.54 -15.82
N PHE A 144 -21.19 -17.52 -14.97
CA PHE A 144 -20.67 -16.22 -15.31
C PHE A 144 -19.39 -15.96 -14.53
N LYS A 145 -18.31 -15.77 -15.25
CA LYS A 145 -16.97 -15.48 -14.73
C LYS A 145 -16.54 -14.09 -15.20
N LEU A 146 -15.80 -13.40 -14.34
CA LEU A 146 -15.03 -12.20 -14.66
C LEU A 146 -13.60 -12.40 -14.15
N SER A 147 -12.66 -11.66 -14.66
CA SER A 147 -11.32 -11.59 -14.06
C SER A 147 -11.40 -10.84 -12.73
N LEU A 148 -10.58 -11.24 -11.76
CA LEU A 148 -10.56 -10.57 -10.47
C LEU A 148 -10.16 -9.09 -10.66
N PHE A 149 -11.01 -8.18 -10.18
CA PHE A 149 -10.83 -6.72 -10.30
C PHE A 149 -10.61 -6.19 -11.72
N GLY A 150 -10.99 -6.97 -12.76
CA GLY A 150 -10.89 -6.54 -14.16
C GLY A 150 -9.48 -6.60 -14.75
N TYR A 151 -8.57 -7.41 -14.21
CA TYR A 151 -7.20 -7.55 -14.71
C TYR A 151 -7.07 -8.09 -16.13
N GLU A 152 -8.12 -8.71 -16.66
CA GLU A 152 -8.15 -9.29 -17.99
C GLU A 152 -9.36 -8.78 -18.79
N PRO A 153 -9.41 -7.48 -19.09
CA PRO A 153 -10.61 -6.88 -19.70
C PRO A 153 -10.99 -7.52 -21.04
N TRP A 154 -10.03 -8.02 -21.81
CA TRP A 154 -10.33 -8.78 -23.04
C TRP A 154 -11.10 -10.08 -22.75
N ASN A 155 -10.72 -10.81 -21.73
CA ASN A 155 -11.44 -12.01 -21.31
C ASN A 155 -12.81 -11.65 -20.73
N ASP A 156 -12.89 -10.59 -19.93
CA ASP A 156 -14.14 -10.10 -19.35
C ASP A 156 -15.14 -9.70 -20.45
N TYR A 157 -14.68 -9.04 -21.49
CA TYR A 157 -15.49 -8.72 -22.65
C TYR A 157 -16.07 -9.99 -23.29
N ASN A 158 -15.25 -11.01 -23.53
CA ASN A 158 -15.70 -12.28 -24.12
C ASN A 158 -16.69 -13.01 -23.21
N TYR A 159 -16.39 -13.10 -21.90
CA TYR A 159 -17.29 -13.71 -20.92
C TYR A 159 -18.64 -13.00 -20.84
N LEU A 160 -18.65 -11.68 -20.97
CA LEU A 160 -19.88 -10.90 -20.88
C LEU A 160 -20.68 -10.94 -22.18
N VAL A 161 -20.04 -10.72 -23.33
CA VAL A 161 -20.70 -10.45 -24.60
C VAL A 161 -20.91 -11.72 -25.43
N ARG A 162 -19.98 -12.69 -25.38
CA ARG A 162 -19.98 -13.86 -26.28
C ARG A 162 -20.37 -15.16 -25.59
N ASP A 163 -19.93 -15.38 -24.37
CA ASP A 163 -20.20 -16.63 -23.66
C ASP A 163 -21.67 -16.85 -23.40
N SER A 164 -22.06 -18.12 -23.34
CA SER A 164 -23.45 -18.55 -23.16
C SER A 164 -24.39 -17.94 -24.20
N ARG A 165 -23.92 -17.83 -25.45
CA ARG A 165 -24.63 -17.24 -26.59
C ARG A 165 -25.05 -15.78 -26.38
N GLY A 166 -24.29 -15.01 -25.62
CA GLY A 166 -24.54 -13.59 -25.37
C GLY A 166 -25.80 -13.28 -24.55
N ARG A 167 -26.36 -14.26 -23.84
CA ARG A 167 -27.66 -14.13 -23.13
C ARG A 167 -27.67 -13.03 -22.07
N ARG A 168 -26.50 -12.50 -21.67
CA ARG A 168 -26.36 -11.48 -20.60
C ARG A 168 -26.74 -10.08 -21.08
N ILE A 169 -26.72 -9.87 -22.38
CA ILE A 169 -26.96 -8.58 -23.02
C ILE A 169 -28.16 -8.67 -23.97
N PHE A 170 -29.08 -7.71 -23.83
CA PHE A 170 -30.20 -7.55 -24.73
C PHE A 170 -30.12 -6.21 -25.45
N ARG A 171 -29.51 -6.19 -26.63
CA ARG A 171 -29.18 -4.97 -27.37
C ARG A 171 -30.40 -4.14 -27.80
N ALA A 172 -31.54 -4.81 -28.10
CA ALA A 172 -32.77 -4.14 -28.56
C ALA A 172 -33.45 -3.35 -27.44
N ALA A 173 -33.27 -3.77 -26.18
CA ALA A 173 -33.78 -3.08 -25.00
C ALA A 173 -32.74 -3.24 -23.86
N PRO A 174 -31.71 -2.39 -23.82
CA PRO A 174 -30.56 -2.53 -22.92
C PRO A 174 -30.95 -2.67 -21.45
N GLU A 175 -31.97 -1.96 -21.00
CA GLU A 175 -32.54 -2.02 -19.64
C GLU A 175 -33.05 -3.39 -19.24
N HIS A 176 -33.40 -4.23 -20.22
CA HIS A 176 -33.84 -5.62 -20.03
C HIS A 176 -32.70 -6.64 -20.17
N SER A 177 -31.45 -6.18 -20.27
CA SER A 177 -30.28 -7.06 -20.22
C SER A 177 -30.21 -7.80 -18.90
N LEU A 178 -29.93 -9.11 -18.92
CA LEU A 178 -29.77 -9.92 -17.72
C LEU A 178 -28.71 -9.33 -16.77
N LEU A 179 -27.63 -8.75 -17.32
CA LEU A 179 -26.62 -8.00 -16.57
C LEU A 179 -27.25 -6.90 -15.72
N VAL A 180 -28.09 -6.06 -16.35
CA VAL A 180 -28.72 -4.90 -15.69
C VAL A 180 -29.75 -5.35 -14.68
N LEU A 181 -30.68 -6.22 -15.07
CA LEU A 181 -31.75 -6.74 -14.19
C LEU A 181 -31.21 -7.43 -12.93
N LYS A 182 -30.08 -8.16 -13.05
CA LYS A 182 -29.41 -8.79 -11.91
C LYS A 182 -28.71 -7.75 -11.02
N ALA A 183 -28.00 -6.80 -11.62
CA ALA A 183 -27.26 -5.78 -10.89
C ALA A 183 -28.19 -4.83 -10.10
N THR A 184 -29.35 -4.50 -10.65
CA THR A 184 -30.38 -3.66 -9.99
C THR A 184 -31.28 -4.43 -9.03
N GLY A 185 -31.21 -5.78 -9.01
CA GLY A 185 -32.09 -6.60 -8.17
C GLY A 185 -33.53 -6.71 -8.68
N GLU A 186 -33.83 -6.24 -9.91
CA GLU A 186 -35.16 -6.39 -10.53
C GLU A 186 -35.55 -7.87 -10.76
N ILE A 187 -34.55 -8.75 -10.85
CA ILE A 187 -34.71 -10.19 -10.79
C ILE A 187 -33.81 -10.78 -9.73
N PRO A 188 -34.15 -11.93 -9.12
CA PRO A 188 -33.40 -12.52 -8.03
C PRO A 188 -31.91 -12.65 -8.34
N HIS A 189 -31.06 -12.06 -7.49
CA HIS A 189 -29.60 -12.08 -7.56
C HIS A 189 -29.02 -12.36 -6.18
N GLN A 190 -28.28 -13.47 -6.06
CA GLN A 190 -27.70 -13.87 -4.77
C GLN A 190 -26.73 -12.82 -4.21
N GLY A 191 -26.11 -12.02 -5.09
CA GLY A 191 -25.27 -10.89 -4.71
C GLY A 191 -26.03 -9.66 -4.18
N GLY A 192 -27.37 -9.69 -4.19
CA GLY A 192 -28.23 -8.54 -3.84
C GLY A 192 -28.30 -7.48 -4.94
N SER A 193 -28.99 -6.38 -4.66
CA SER A 193 -28.95 -5.17 -5.48
C SER A 193 -27.62 -4.47 -5.28
N ARG A 194 -26.91 -4.21 -6.37
CA ARG A 194 -25.59 -3.56 -6.35
C ARG A 194 -25.60 -2.21 -7.03
N LEU A 195 -26.41 -2.04 -8.05
CA LEU A 195 -26.46 -0.87 -8.90
C LEU A 195 -27.82 -0.18 -8.75
N GLU A 196 -27.81 1.10 -8.43
CA GLU A 196 -29.02 1.90 -8.36
C GLU A 196 -29.54 2.22 -9.76
N LYS A 197 -30.83 1.98 -9.99
CA LYS A 197 -31.48 2.28 -11.27
C LYS A 197 -31.43 3.78 -11.55
N ASN A 198 -31.10 4.13 -12.77
CA ASN A 198 -30.93 5.50 -13.27
C ASN A 198 -29.71 6.26 -12.68
N SER A 199 -28.89 5.64 -11.86
CA SER A 199 -27.62 6.25 -11.44
C SER A 199 -26.70 6.54 -12.63
N PRO A 200 -25.70 7.42 -12.51
CA PRO A 200 -24.72 7.68 -13.57
C PRO A 200 -24.02 6.42 -14.05
N ASP A 201 -23.67 5.49 -13.16
CA ASP A 201 -23.03 4.21 -13.49
C ASP A 201 -23.98 3.26 -14.23
N TYR A 202 -25.27 3.24 -13.85
CA TYR A 202 -26.32 2.55 -14.61
C TYR A 202 -26.43 3.11 -16.03
N GLN A 203 -26.47 4.44 -16.18
CA GLN A 203 -26.56 5.09 -17.48
C GLN A 203 -25.31 4.82 -18.33
N ALA A 204 -24.14 4.70 -17.73
CA ALA A 204 -22.92 4.32 -18.43
C ALA A 204 -23.02 2.91 -19.03
N ILE A 205 -23.53 1.94 -18.27
CA ILE A 205 -23.77 0.57 -18.76
C ILE A 205 -24.79 0.57 -19.91
N ILE A 206 -25.93 1.25 -19.74
CA ILE A 206 -26.96 1.35 -20.78
C ILE A 206 -26.39 2.00 -22.05
N ARG A 207 -25.62 3.06 -21.91
CA ARG A 207 -24.98 3.78 -23.02
C ARG A 207 -24.00 2.88 -23.78
N TRP A 208 -23.15 2.12 -23.07
CA TRP A 208 -22.24 1.15 -23.68
C TRP A 208 -22.98 0.10 -24.53
N ILE A 209 -24.11 -0.42 -24.01
CA ILE A 209 -24.95 -1.38 -24.78
C ILE A 209 -25.55 -0.69 -26.01
N LYS A 210 -26.09 0.53 -25.88
CA LYS A 210 -26.66 1.32 -26.99
C LYS A 210 -25.64 1.66 -28.06
N GLN A 211 -24.38 1.88 -27.69
CA GLN A 211 -23.27 2.13 -28.63
C GLN A 211 -22.83 0.86 -29.40
N GLY A 212 -23.49 -0.29 -29.16
CA GLY A 212 -23.23 -1.53 -29.87
C GLY A 212 -22.19 -2.44 -29.22
N LEU A 213 -21.91 -2.23 -27.94
CA LEU A 213 -20.90 -2.99 -27.15
C LEU A 213 -19.50 -2.76 -27.70
N PRO A 214 -18.97 -1.53 -27.76
CA PRO A 214 -17.63 -1.32 -28.23
C PRO A 214 -16.61 -2.05 -27.35
N SER A 215 -15.65 -2.70 -27.98
CA SER A 215 -14.42 -3.17 -27.34
C SER A 215 -13.32 -2.16 -27.63
N ASP A 216 -12.34 -2.08 -26.73
CA ASP A 216 -11.20 -1.19 -26.98
C ASP A 216 -10.38 -1.69 -28.18
N PRO A 217 -9.86 -0.79 -29.02
CA PRO A 217 -8.91 -1.14 -30.06
C PRO A 217 -7.62 -1.69 -29.47
N LYS A 218 -6.80 -2.37 -30.27
CA LYS A 218 -5.54 -2.94 -29.79
C LYS A 218 -4.61 -1.90 -29.18
N GLU A 219 -4.61 -0.70 -29.76
CA GLU A 219 -3.84 0.45 -29.29
C GLU A 219 -4.81 1.50 -28.74
N PHE A 220 -5.08 1.45 -27.47
CA PHE A 220 -5.87 2.43 -26.74
C PHE A 220 -5.06 2.95 -25.54
N PRO A 221 -5.34 4.16 -25.01
CA PRO A 221 -4.68 4.67 -23.83
C PRO A 221 -4.91 3.76 -22.62
N LYS A 222 -3.85 3.17 -22.06
CA LYS A 222 -3.89 2.33 -20.88
C LYS A 222 -3.51 3.14 -19.66
N ALA A 223 -4.16 2.93 -18.54
CA ALA A 223 -3.71 3.50 -17.29
C ALA A 223 -2.28 3.01 -16.97
N THR A 224 -1.41 3.91 -16.55
CA THR A 224 -0.02 3.63 -16.17
C THR A 224 0.23 3.88 -14.69
N SER A 225 -0.56 4.75 -14.07
CA SER A 225 -0.55 5.03 -12.64
C SER A 225 -1.81 5.77 -12.23
N ILE A 226 -2.05 5.84 -10.93
CA ILE A 226 -3.04 6.74 -10.32
C ILE A 226 -2.37 7.62 -9.27
N SER A 227 -2.99 8.77 -8.99
CA SER A 227 -2.58 9.64 -7.88
C SER A 227 -3.81 10.14 -7.13
N VAL A 228 -3.75 10.10 -5.79
CA VAL A 228 -4.80 10.64 -4.92
C VAL A 228 -4.40 12.00 -4.38
N TYR A 229 -5.38 12.89 -4.25
CA TYR A 229 -5.27 14.16 -3.57
C TYR A 229 -6.39 14.31 -2.52
N PRO A 230 -6.06 14.78 -1.29
CA PRO A 230 -4.69 14.91 -0.76
C PRO A 230 -4.05 13.54 -0.55
N LYS A 231 -2.71 13.51 -0.39
CA LYS A 231 -1.97 12.28 -0.04
C LYS A 231 -2.08 11.97 1.44
N GLU A 232 -2.04 13.00 2.25
CA GLU A 232 -2.10 12.92 3.70
C GLU A 232 -2.86 14.12 4.25
N ARG A 233 -3.53 13.94 5.37
CA ARG A 233 -4.18 15.02 6.09
C ARG A 233 -4.13 14.79 7.59
N LEU A 234 -3.69 15.80 8.34
CA LEU A 234 -4.01 15.92 9.75
C LEU A 234 -5.49 16.26 9.86
N THR A 235 -6.20 15.60 10.72
CA THR A 235 -7.66 15.67 10.80
C THR A 235 -8.12 16.01 12.22
N GLN A 236 -9.42 16.23 12.36
CA GLN A 236 -10.09 16.38 13.65
C GLN A 236 -11.13 15.27 13.85
N PRO A 237 -11.56 14.98 15.08
CA PRO A 237 -12.63 14.01 15.29
C PRO A 237 -13.87 14.38 14.48
N ASN A 238 -14.49 13.37 13.86
CA ASN A 238 -15.70 13.50 13.03
C ASN A 238 -15.56 14.43 11.80
N SER A 239 -14.35 14.87 11.45
CA SER A 239 -14.10 15.66 10.24
C SER A 239 -14.23 14.82 8.98
N GLN A 240 -14.49 15.49 7.87
CA GLN A 240 -14.61 14.86 6.56
C GLN A 240 -13.52 15.35 5.61
N GLN A 241 -13.13 14.49 4.68
CA GLN A 241 -12.19 14.81 3.60
C GLN A 241 -12.63 14.13 2.32
N GLN A 242 -12.92 14.93 1.29
CA GLN A 242 -13.14 14.42 -0.06
C GLN A 242 -11.82 14.09 -0.72
N LEU A 243 -11.74 12.90 -1.31
CA LEU A 243 -10.59 12.49 -2.13
C LEU A 243 -10.87 12.74 -3.61
N ARG A 244 -9.84 13.21 -4.32
CA ARG A 244 -9.82 13.24 -5.77
C ARG A 244 -8.77 12.27 -6.29
N VAL A 245 -9.12 11.50 -7.31
CA VAL A 245 -8.23 10.51 -7.91
C VAL A 245 -8.04 10.81 -9.39
N THR A 246 -6.79 10.89 -9.80
CA THR A 246 -6.39 11.12 -11.19
C THR A 246 -5.70 9.88 -11.73
N ALA A 247 -6.17 9.36 -12.87
CA ALA A 247 -5.45 8.33 -13.63
C ALA A 247 -4.57 9.00 -14.70
N HIS A 248 -3.37 8.48 -14.85
CA HIS A 248 -2.40 8.85 -15.89
C HIS A 248 -2.34 7.72 -16.92
N PHE A 249 -2.32 8.08 -18.20
CA PHE A 249 -2.42 7.11 -19.29
C PHE A 249 -1.17 7.07 -20.17
N SER A 250 -1.02 6.00 -20.94
CA SER A 250 0.13 5.72 -21.79
C SER A 250 0.34 6.73 -22.94
N ASP A 251 -0.68 7.54 -23.26
CA ASP A 251 -0.61 8.65 -24.21
C ASP A 251 -0.26 10.01 -23.55
N ASN A 252 0.21 9.98 -22.30
CA ASN A 252 0.48 11.14 -21.44
C ASN A 252 -0.77 11.97 -21.08
N SER A 253 -1.96 11.48 -21.36
CA SER A 253 -3.19 12.11 -20.85
C SER A 253 -3.42 11.80 -19.38
N ALA A 254 -4.18 12.68 -18.72
CA ALA A 254 -4.66 12.47 -17.35
C ALA A 254 -6.16 12.72 -17.29
N ARG A 255 -6.87 11.96 -16.44
CA ARG A 255 -8.32 12.07 -16.26
C ARG A 255 -8.69 11.86 -14.81
N ASP A 256 -9.64 12.63 -14.33
CA ASP A 256 -10.27 12.38 -13.04
C ASP A 256 -11.10 11.09 -13.10
N ILE A 257 -10.82 10.18 -12.19
CA ILE A 257 -11.51 8.88 -12.08
C ILE A 257 -12.10 8.67 -10.69
N SER A 258 -12.26 9.73 -9.91
CA SER A 258 -12.73 9.64 -8.51
C SER A 258 -14.04 8.86 -8.40
N HIS A 259 -14.97 9.05 -9.34
CA HIS A 259 -16.25 8.35 -9.38
C HIS A 259 -16.16 6.88 -9.81
N LEU A 260 -15.04 6.44 -10.42
CA LEU A 260 -14.80 5.07 -10.90
C LEU A 260 -13.86 4.28 -9.98
N ALA A 261 -13.10 4.95 -9.11
CA ALA A 261 -12.17 4.31 -8.20
C ALA A 261 -12.90 3.50 -7.12
N GLN A 262 -12.23 2.47 -6.63
CA GLN A 262 -12.62 1.74 -5.42
C GLN A 262 -11.87 2.32 -4.23
N TYR A 263 -12.56 2.44 -3.10
CA TYR A 263 -12.02 2.94 -1.84
C TYR A 263 -12.21 1.90 -0.75
N GLU A 264 -11.19 1.66 0.07
CA GLU A 264 -11.22 0.70 1.17
C GLU A 264 -10.36 1.20 2.33
N SER A 265 -10.93 1.26 3.52
CA SER A 265 -10.18 1.62 4.74
C SER A 265 -9.48 0.38 5.31
N ASN A 266 -8.26 0.56 5.79
CA ASN A 266 -7.57 -0.47 6.58
C ASN A 266 -8.02 -0.49 8.04
N ASP A 267 -8.76 0.54 8.50
CA ASP A 267 -9.25 0.69 9.86
C ASP A 267 -10.53 1.55 9.87
N GLU A 268 -11.66 0.89 9.69
CA GLU A 268 -12.99 1.53 9.60
C GLU A 268 -13.42 2.23 10.89
N GLU A 269 -12.86 1.84 12.05
CA GLU A 269 -13.16 2.49 13.33
C GLU A 269 -12.49 3.86 13.42
N ARG A 270 -11.28 4.01 12.86
CA ARG A 270 -10.55 5.29 12.81
C ARG A 270 -10.95 6.17 11.67
N ALA A 271 -11.16 5.59 10.48
CA ALA A 271 -11.61 6.34 9.32
C ALA A 271 -12.42 5.45 8.39
N SER A 272 -13.67 5.81 8.17
CA SER A 272 -14.53 5.16 7.17
C SER A 272 -14.46 5.90 5.84
N VAL A 273 -14.81 5.22 4.73
CA VAL A 273 -14.84 5.83 3.40
C VAL A 273 -16.06 5.39 2.61
N THR A 274 -16.67 6.33 1.91
CA THR A 274 -17.80 6.06 1.02
C THR A 274 -17.34 5.70 -0.40
N MET A 275 -18.26 5.16 -1.23
CA MET A 275 -17.97 4.78 -2.62
C MET A 275 -17.65 5.97 -3.55
N ASP A 276 -17.90 7.20 -3.12
CA ASP A 276 -17.55 8.44 -3.83
C ASP A 276 -16.27 9.11 -3.27
N GLY A 277 -15.56 8.42 -2.38
CA GLY A 277 -14.26 8.86 -1.87
C GLY A 277 -14.33 9.90 -0.74
N ARG A 278 -15.47 10.03 -0.04
CA ARG A 278 -15.56 10.84 1.17
C ARG A 278 -15.11 10.04 2.37
N VAL A 279 -14.01 10.45 2.96
CA VAL A 279 -13.47 9.90 4.21
C VAL A 279 -14.12 10.62 5.39
N THR A 280 -14.55 9.89 6.40
CA THR A 280 -15.03 10.42 7.68
C THR A 280 -14.16 9.86 8.80
N MET A 281 -13.58 10.76 9.59
CA MET A 281 -12.78 10.38 10.75
C MET A 281 -13.67 9.98 11.91
N GLY A 282 -13.24 8.94 12.64
CA GLY A 282 -13.76 8.62 13.96
C GLY A 282 -13.19 9.54 15.05
N ASP A 283 -13.26 9.09 16.29
CA ASP A 283 -12.77 9.81 17.48
C ASP A 283 -11.53 9.15 18.11
N ILE A 284 -11.02 8.05 17.52
CA ILE A 284 -9.87 7.30 18.03
C ILE A 284 -8.58 7.89 17.46
N PRO A 285 -7.69 8.49 18.29
CA PRO A 285 -6.41 9.01 17.82
C PRO A 285 -5.54 7.96 17.13
N GLY A 286 -4.79 8.38 16.13
CA GLY A 286 -3.89 7.53 15.35
C GLY A 286 -3.97 7.81 13.87
N SER A 287 -3.57 6.84 13.04
CA SER A 287 -3.63 6.96 11.59
C SER A 287 -4.39 5.80 10.98
N ALA A 288 -5.15 6.09 9.93
CA ALA A 288 -5.77 5.12 9.04
C ALA A 288 -5.33 5.38 7.60
N SER A 289 -5.25 4.32 6.82
CA SER A 289 -4.90 4.37 5.40
C SER A 289 -6.10 3.97 4.57
N ILE A 290 -6.51 4.85 3.67
CA ILE A 290 -7.54 4.56 2.67
C ILE A 290 -6.83 4.12 1.41
N MET A 291 -7.01 2.87 1.02
CA MET A 291 -6.55 2.36 -0.26
C MET A 291 -7.49 2.81 -1.36
N ILE A 292 -6.91 3.30 -2.45
CA ILE A 292 -7.60 3.64 -3.68
C ILE A 292 -7.13 2.69 -4.78
N ARG A 293 -8.08 2.11 -5.51
CA ARG A 293 -7.77 1.23 -6.63
C ARG A 293 -8.48 1.67 -7.90
N PHE A 294 -7.77 1.57 -9.01
CA PHE A 294 -8.31 1.68 -10.35
C PHE A 294 -7.55 0.70 -11.26
N GLN A 295 -8.24 -0.32 -11.77
CA GLN A 295 -7.63 -1.44 -12.51
C GLN A 295 -6.52 -2.12 -11.67
N GLU A 296 -5.30 -2.28 -12.24
CA GLU A 296 -4.13 -2.82 -11.54
C GLU A 296 -3.38 -1.79 -10.67
N HIS A 297 -3.78 -0.53 -10.68
CA HIS A 297 -3.07 0.52 -9.97
C HIS A 297 -3.70 0.80 -8.60
N VAL A 298 -2.85 1.02 -7.62
CA VAL A 298 -3.22 1.36 -6.25
C VAL A 298 -2.49 2.61 -5.78
N ASP A 299 -3.17 3.38 -4.94
CA ASP A 299 -2.60 4.50 -4.24
C ASP A 299 -3.21 4.59 -2.83
N VAL A 300 -2.65 5.41 -1.95
CA VAL A 300 -3.09 5.50 -0.56
C VAL A 300 -3.23 6.95 -0.12
N PHE A 301 -4.35 7.27 0.52
CA PHE A 301 -4.53 8.46 1.34
C PHE A 301 -4.32 8.10 2.80
N ARG A 302 -3.57 8.91 3.53
CA ARG A 302 -3.31 8.74 4.96
C ARG A 302 -4.05 9.80 5.77
N ALA A 303 -4.98 9.34 6.58
CA ALA A 303 -5.70 10.16 7.55
C ALA A 303 -5.04 10.05 8.92
N ILE A 304 -4.76 11.17 9.58
CA ILE A 304 -4.07 11.22 10.87
C ILE A 304 -4.92 12.04 11.84
N LEU A 305 -5.36 11.42 12.92
CA LEU A 305 -6.03 12.10 14.02
C LEU A 305 -5.07 12.22 15.22
N PRO A 306 -4.54 13.42 15.50
CA PRO A 306 -3.70 13.65 16.65
C PRO A 306 -4.44 13.45 17.98
N LEU A 307 -3.74 12.98 19.01
CA LEU A 307 -4.22 13.03 20.39
C LEU A 307 -4.32 14.47 20.89
N GLY A 308 -3.42 15.33 20.39
CA GLY A 308 -3.46 16.76 20.65
C GLY A 308 -2.99 17.17 22.05
N ALA A 309 -2.32 16.27 22.82
CA ALA A 309 -1.72 16.68 24.09
C ALA A 309 -0.48 17.56 23.85
N PRO A 310 -0.20 18.55 24.73
CA PRO A 310 1.01 19.35 24.62
C PRO A 310 2.27 18.46 24.73
N VAL A 311 3.19 18.63 23.80
CA VAL A 311 4.50 17.94 23.82
C VAL A 311 5.56 18.98 24.10
N GLU A 312 5.86 19.14 25.38
CA GLU A 312 6.86 20.08 25.88
C GLU A 312 8.13 19.34 26.33
N ASN A 313 9.26 20.05 26.37
CA ASN A 313 10.51 19.57 26.96
C ASN A 313 11.04 18.25 26.38
N LEU A 314 10.95 18.07 25.05
CA LEU A 314 11.60 16.95 24.40
C LEU A 314 13.11 16.97 24.66
N PRO A 315 13.74 15.82 24.93
CA PRO A 315 15.20 15.75 25.06
C PRO A 315 15.86 16.11 23.72
N GLN A 316 17.13 16.50 23.77
CA GLN A 316 17.91 16.70 22.55
C GLN A 316 18.02 15.36 21.81
N PRO A 317 17.76 15.33 20.49
CA PRO A 317 17.91 14.13 19.69
C PRO A 317 19.33 13.58 19.76
N ALA A 318 19.51 12.32 20.10
CA ALA A 318 20.82 11.67 20.11
C ALA A 318 21.28 11.25 18.71
N ASN A 319 20.33 11.04 17.81
CA ASN A 319 20.59 10.61 16.44
C ASN A 319 19.40 10.96 15.51
N PHE A 320 19.50 10.60 14.23
CA PHE A 320 18.45 10.87 13.24
C PHE A 320 17.11 10.15 13.54
N VAL A 321 17.15 8.99 14.21
CA VAL A 321 15.93 8.27 14.63
C VAL A 321 15.11 9.13 15.59
N ASP A 322 15.77 9.71 16.61
CA ASP A 322 15.09 10.59 17.56
C ASP A 322 14.48 11.81 16.88
N GLN A 323 15.18 12.38 15.86
CA GLN A 323 14.66 13.52 15.11
C GLN A 323 13.30 13.21 14.47
N HIS A 324 13.21 12.10 13.76
CA HIS A 324 11.97 11.67 13.11
C HIS A 324 10.88 11.31 14.13
N ILE A 325 11.24 10.56 15.18
CA ILE A 325 10.29 10.16 16.22
C ILE A 325 9.76 11.38 16.98
N PHE A 326 10.62 12.32 17.38
CA PHE A 326 10.17 13.51 18.13
C PHE A 326 9.30 14.42 17.28
N THR A 327 9.61 14.59 15.99
CA THR A 327 8.75 15.31 15.05
C THR A 327 7.36 14.66 14.98
N GLN A 328 7.30 13.34 14.89
CA GLN A 328 6.02 12.62 14.84
C GLN A 328 5.24 12.73 16.16
N LEU A 329 5.93 12.62 17.31
CA LEU A 329 5.31 12.80 18.61
C LEU A 329 4.70 14.19 18.77
N GLN A 330 5.40 15.25 18.33
CA GLN A 330 4.87 16.62 18.30
C GLN A 330 3.66 16.73 17.40
N THR A 331 3.73 16.19 16.18
CA THR A 331 2.62 16.19 15.22
C THR A 331 1.38 15.50 15.76
N LEU A 332 1.56 14.37 16.46
CA LEU A 332 0.46 13.60 17.03
C LEU A 332 0.00 14.09 18.39
N GLY A 333 0.74 15.02 19.02
CA GLY A 333 0.48 15.45 20.40
C GLY A 333 0.63 14.29 21.39
N LEU A 334 1.71 13.50 21.27
CA LEU A 334 2.00 12.34 22.11
C LEU A 334 3.25 12.63 22.95
N PRO A 335 3.12 13.09 24.20
CA PRO A 335 4.27 13.32 25.05
C PRO A 335 4.99 12.00 25.36
N PRO A 336 6.33 11.93 25.19
CA PRO A 336 7.08 10.73 25.54
C PRO A 336 7.09 10.52 27.06
N SER A 337 7.21 9.27 27.48
CA SER A 337 7.46 8.94 28.87
C SER A 337 8.88 9.33 29.29
N GLU A 338 9.11 9.45 30.59
CA GLU A 338 10.44 9.65 31.14
C GLU A 338 11.39 8.49 30.79
N LYS A 339 12.70 8.77 30.83
CA LYS A 339 13.71 7.73 30.65
C LYS A 339 13.59 6.69 31.76
N SER A 340 13.66 5.40 31.39
CA SER A 340 13.69 4.31 32.35
C SER A 340 14.87 4.45 33.32
N ASP A 341 14.69 4.04 34.58
CA ASP A 341 15.80 3.88 35.55
C ASP A 341 16.78 2.78 35.09
N ASP A 342 17.91 2.70 35.74
CA ASP A 342 18.98 1.78 35.39
C ASP A 342 18.60 0.30 35.58
N ALA A 343 17.80 -0.03 36.56
CA ALA A 343 17.35 -1.41 36.80
C ALA A 343 16.39 -1.87 35.68
N THR A 344 15.45 -1.01 35.34
CA THR A 344 14.51 -1.25 34.21
C THR A 344 15.27 -1.32 32.89
N PHE A 345 16.21 -0.40 32.64
CA PHE A 345 17.04 -0.42 31.43
C PHE A 345 17.83 -1.73 31.33
N LEU A 346 18.57 -2.11 32.39
CA LEU A 346 19.38 -3.34 32.37
C LEU A 346 18.54 -4.58 32.08
N ARG A 347 17.39 -4.69 32.76
CA ARG A 347 16.46 -5.81 32.52
C ARG A 347 16.01 -5.87 31.07
N ARG A 348 15.53 -4.77 30.51
CA ARG A 348 15.02 -4.71 29.13
C ARG A 348 16.10 -4.99 28.11
N VAL A 349 17.23 -4.30 28.19
CA VAL A 349 18.31 -4.45 27.21
C VAL A 349 18.90 -5.87 27.20
N THR A 350 18.99 -6.53 28.37
CA THR A 350 19.48 -7.92 28.47
C THR A 350 18.48 -8.92 27.85
N ILE A 351 17.18 -8.71 28.05
CA ILE A 351 16.14 -9.53 27.42
C ILE A 351 16.14 -9.31 25.89
N ASP A 352 16.18 -8.06 25.46
CA ASP A 352 16.01 -7.71 24.04
C ASP A 352 17.21 -8.13 23.20
N ILE A 353 18.43 -8.07 23.75
CA ILE A 353 19.66 -8.40 23.02
C ILE A 353 20.12 -9.85 23.26
N ALA A 354 20.03 -10.35 24.49
CA ALA A 354 20.58 -11.65 24.87
C ALA A 354 19.52 -12.72 25.18
N GLY A 355 18.23 -12.37 25.18
CA GLY A 355 17.13 -13.31 25.40
C GLY A 355 17.02 -13.91 26.80
N ARG A 356 17.69 -13.31 27.80
CA ARG A 356 17.71 -13.76 29.19
C ARG A 356 17.57 -12.60 30.17
N LEU A 357 17.36 -12.90 31.42
CA LEU A 357 17.48 -11.92 32.51
C LEU A 357 18.95 -11.66 32.84
N PRO A 358 19.29 -10.45 33.35
CA PRO A 358 20.61 -10.21 33.91
C PRO A 358 20.82 -11.08 35.18
N SER A 359 22.05 -11.53 35.42
CA SER A 359 22.38 -12.22 36.67
C SER A 359 22.41 -11.24 37.87
N ILE A 360 22.46 -11.76 39.09
CA ILE A 360 22.57 -10.95 40.30
C ILE A 360 23.85 -10.16 40.28
N GLU A 361 24.97 -10.78 39.87
CA GLU A 361 26.30 -10.16 39.76
C GLU A 361 26.28 -9.04 38.70
N GLU A 362 25.70 -9.30 37.51
CA GLU A 362 25.56 -8.27 36.47
C GLU A 362 24.73 -7.08 36.97
N THR A 363 23.64 -7.38 37.71
CA THR A 363 22.76 -6.33 38.26
C THR A 363 23.50 -5.47 39.28
N ASN A 364 24.17 -6.08 40.24
CA ASN A 364 24.91 -5.36 41.26
C ASN A 364 26.06 -4.53 40.66
N ALA A 365 26.82 -5.08 39.73
CA ALA A 365 27.88 -4.39 39.03
C ALA A 365 27.37 -3.17 38.26
N PHE A 366 26.29 -3.33 37.49
CA PHE A 366 25.73 -2.25 36.68
C PHE A 366 25.11 -1.12 37.53
N LEU A 367 24.40 -1.47 38.59
CA LEU A 367 23.77 -0.47 39.48
C LEU A 367 24.79 0.31 40.29
N SER A 368 25.92 -0.30 40.68
CA SER A 368 27.01 0.37 41.39
C SER A 368 27.96 1.16 40.48
N ASP A 369 27.91 0.94 39.19
CA ASP A 369 28.74 1.65 38.21
C ASP A 369 28.25 3.10 38.06
N THR A 370 29.18 4.05 38.21
CA THR A 370 28.92 5.51 38.12
C THR A 370 29.35 6.12 36.78
N GLU A 371 29.85 5.30 35.84
CA GLU A 371 30.30 5.79 34.55
C GLU A 371 29.15 6.33 33.71
N PRO A 372 29.27 7.55 33.12
CA PRO A 372 28.18 8.18 32.36
C PRO A 372 27.73 7.39 31.14
N ASN A 373 28.63 6.60 30.52
CA ASN A 373 28.38 5.83 29.31
C ASN A 373 28.09 4.34 29.57
N LYS A 374 27.86 3.93 30.83
CA LYS A 374 27.64 2.52 31.21
C LYS A 374 26.54 1.82 30.43
N ARG A 375 25.47 2.55 30.05
CA ARG A 375 24.38 2.00 29.25
C ARG A 375 24.82 1.61 27.83
N ALA A 376 25.59 2.47 27.16
CA ALA A 376 26.15 2.17 25.85
C ALA A 376 27.15 1.01 25.91
N GLN A 377 28.05 1.03 26.91
CA GLN A 377 29.00 -0.07 27.12
C GLN A 377 28.31 -1.40 27.37
N LYS A 378 27.18 -1.41 28.12
CA LYS A 378 26.39 -2.64 28.34
C LYS A 378 25.74 -3.16 27.06
N ILE A 379 25.25 -2.28 26.20
CA ILE A 379 24.73 -2.67 24.87
C ILE A 379 25.81 -3.37 24.05
N GLU A 380 27.00 -2.75 23.91
CA GLU A 380 28.11 -3.34 23.16
C GLU A 380 28.56 -4.69 23.75
N GLN A 381 28.64 -4.79 25.07
CA GLN A 381 28.96 -6.04 25.75
C GLN A 381 27.95 -7.15 25.44
N LEU A 382 26.66 -6.84 25.45
CA LEU A 382 25.61 -7.82 25.14
C LEU A 382 25.64 -8.23 23.66
N LEU A 383 25.83 -7.28 22.74
CA LEU A 383 25.94 -7.56 21.30
C LEU A 383 27.14 -8.47 20.97
N ALA A 384 28.24 -8.34 21.70
CA ALA A 384 29.43 -9.18 21.54
C ALA A 384 29.32 -10.54 22.27
N SER A 385 28.25 -10.78 23.02
CA SER A 385 28.11 -11.97 23.86
C SER A 385 27.71 -13.21 23.05
N PRO A 386 28.09 -14.42 23.50
CA PRO A 386 27.54 -15.66 22.97
C PRO A 386 26.01 -15.76 23.08
N ASP A 387 25.43 -15.20 24.16
CA ASP A 387 23.98 -15.22 24.41
C ASP A 387 23.21 -14.50 23.30
N HIS A 388 23.73 -13.36 22.78
CA HIS A 388 23.17 -12.67 21.63
C HIS A 388 23.12 -13.59 20.40
N ALA A 389 24.21 -14.25 20.11
CA ALA A 389 24.29 -15.14 18.96
C ALA A 389 23.33 -16.34 19.09
N ASP A 390 23.23 -16.93 20.28
CA ASP A 390 22.30 -18.04 20.54
C ASP A 390 20.85 -17.60 20.42
N TYR A 391 20.48 -16.45 20.99
CA TYR A 391 19.13 -15.91 20.94
C TYR A 391 18.67 -15.60 19.51
N PHE A 392 19.47 -14.84 18.77
CA PHE A 392 19.10 -14.46 17.41
C PHE A 392 19.21 -15.62 16.42
N ALA A 393 20.14 -16.57 16.62
CA ALA A 393 20.15 -17.80 15.84
C ALA A 393 18.86 -18.62 16.02
N GLY A 394 18.33 -18.68 17.23
CA GLY A 394 17.04 -19.30 17.50
C GLY A 394 15.89 -18.63 16.76
N LYS A 395 15.83 -17.29 16.77
CA LYS A 395 14.81 -16.50 16.04
C LYS A 395 14.92 -16.72 14.53
N TRP A 396 16.10 -16.56 13.97
CA TRP A 396 16.32 -16.74 12.53
C TRP A 396 16.10 -18.20 12.08
N ALA A 397 16.45 -19.18 12.90
CA ALA A 397 16.16 -20.59 12.61
C ALA A 397 14.65 -20.84 12.49
N ALA A 398 13.83 -20.19 13.34
CA ALA A 398 12.37 -20.28 13.24
C ALA A 398 11.84 -19.60 11.96
N ILE A 399 12.30 -18.38 11.65
CA ILE A 399 11.93 -17.62 10.43
C ILE A 399 12.30 -18.41 9.17
N LEU A 400 13.49 -19.00 9.14
CA LEU A 400 14.01 -19.82 8.03
C LEU A 400 13.49 -21.27 8.07
N ARG A 401 12.44 -21.55 8.84
CA ARG A 401 11.77 -22.87 8.89
C ARG A 401 12.71 -24.04 9.20
N ASN A 402 13.70 -23.85 10.07
CA ASN A 402 14.55 -24.95 10.51
C ASN A 402 13.75 -25.90 11.42
N LYS A 403 13.23 -26.99 10.85
CA LYS A 403 12.36 -27.96 11.54
C LYS A 403 12.98 -29.34 11.63
N ARG A 404 12.85 -29.94 12.81
CA ARG A 404 13.08 -31.36 13.03
C ARG A 404 11.77 -32.12 12.85
N ALA A 405 11.37 -32.38 11.59
CA ALA A 405 10.13 -33.10 11.31
C ALA A 405 10.21 -34.62 11.61
N LYS A 406 11.42 -35.19 11.62
CA LYS A 406 11.71 -36.61 11.87
C LYS A 406 12.98 -36.75 12.71
N PRO A 407 13.17 -37.87 13.44
CA PRO A 407 14.38 -38.11 14.23
C PRO A 407 15.69 -37.95 13.44
N GLU A 408 15.76 -38.50 12.23
CA GLU A 408 16.91 -38.41 11.33
C GLU A 408 17.26 -37.00 10.85
N HIS A 409 16.35 -36.03 11.00
CA HIS A 409 16.60 -34.63 10.68
C HIS A 409 17.38 -33.86 11.76
N ALA A 410 17.62 -34.48 12.93
CA ALA A 410 18.23 -33.80 14.08
C ALA A 410 19.61 -33.22 13.76
N ARG A 411 20.50 -34.01 13.12
CA ARG A 411 21.85 -33.59 12.76
C ARG A 411 21.85 -32.36 11.87
N GLY A 412 21.04 -32.36 10.81
CA GLY A 412 20.93 -31.24 9.89
C GLY A 412 20.37 -29.98 10.56
N SER A 413 19.33 -30.13 11.40
CA SER A 413 18.74 -28.99 12.11
C SER A 413 19.73 -28.36 13.10
N VAL A 414 20.55 -29.18 13.78
CA VAL A 414 21.62 -28.68 14.65
C VAL A 414 22.71 -27.98 13.86
N ALA A 415 23.18 -28.57 12.75
CA ALA A 415 24.20 -27.99 11.90
C ALA A 415 23.76 -26.62 11.33
N PHE A 416 22.50 -26.52 10.89
CA PHE A 416 21.93 -25.26 10.40
C PHE A 416 21.88 -24.18 11.50
N HIS A 417 21.44 -24.55 12.71
CA HIS A 417 21.45 -23.62 13.84
C HIS A 417 22.87 -23.16 14.20
N GLN A 418 23.84 -24.08 14.20
CA GLN A 418 25.23 -23.74 14.48
C GLN A 418 25.84 -22.82 13.42
N TRP A 419 25.49 -23.02 12.14
CA TRP A 419 25.89 -22.11 11.07
C TRP A 419 25.36 -20.70 11.31
N LEU A 420 24.06 -20.54 11.59
CA LEU A 420 23.46 -19.23 11.91
C LEU A 420 24.11 -18.60 13.14
N ARG A 421 24.27 -19.36 14.22
CA ARG A 421 24.91 -18.91 15.43
C ARG A 421 26.31 -18.38 15.18
N ASN A 422 27.11 -19.11 14.42
CA ASN A 422 28.47 -18.73 14.10
C ASN A 422 28.53 -17.48 13.20
N ALA A 423 27.62 -17.35 12.24
CA ALA A 423 27.52 -16.17 11.39
C ALA A 423 27.17 -14.93 12.21
N ILE A 424 26.21 -15.03 13.12
CA ILE A 424 25.81 -13.92 14.01
C ILE A 424 26.92 -13.59 15.01
N TYR A 425 27.53 -14.59 15.65
CA TYR A 425 28.63 -14.40 16.60
C TYR A 425 29.84 -13.69 15.97
N LYS A 426 30.14 -13.98 14.71
CA LYS A 426 31.21 -13.33 13.95
C LYS A 426 30.79 -12.00 13.34
N ASN A 427 29.57 -11.55 13.60
CA ASN A 427 28.99 -10.36 12.99
C ASN A 427 29.13 -10.37 11.45
N GLN A 428 28.85 -11.54 10.84
CA GLN A 428 28.92 -11.68 9.38
C GLN A 428 27.89 -10.76 8.72
N PRO A 429 28.26 -9.99 7.68
CA PRO A 429 27.32 -9.12 6.98
C PRO A 429 26.06 -9.86 6.50
N TYR A 430 24.89 -9.30 6.76
CA TYR A 430 23.60 -9.94 6.45
C TYR A 430 23.44 -10.34 4.98
N HIS A 431 23.94 -9.53 4.06
CA HIS A 431 23.91 -9.85 2.64
C HIS A 431 24.73 -11.12 2.28
N GLN A 432 25.81 -11.41 3.01
CA GLN A 432 26.58 -12.63 2.84
C GLN A 432 25.82 -13.84 3.38
N ILE A 433 25.18 -13.70 4.56
CA ILE A 433 24.32 -14.75 5.13
C ILE A 433 23.18 -15.08 4.18
N ALA A 434 22.53 -14.07 3.61
CA ALA A 434 21.44 -14.24 2.67
C ALA A 434 21.89 -14.93 1.37
N ARG A 435 23.06 -14.57 0.83
CA ARG A 435 23.64 -15.24 -0.34
C ARG A 435 23.97 -16.70 -0.05
N GLU A 436 24.73 -16.98 1.01
CA GLU A 436 25.09 -18.36 1.41
C GLU A 436 23.84 -19.24 1.60
N PHE A 437 22.80 -18.67 2.20
CA PHE A 437 21.52 -19.35 2.37
C PHE A 437 20.83 -19.66 1.03
N LEU A 438 20.69 -18.65 0.17
CA LEU A 438 19.93 -18.76 -1.07
C LEU A 438 20.61 -19.65 -2.10
N THR A 439 21.93 -19.59 -2.21
CA THR A 439 22.72 -20.33 -3.22
C THR A 439 23.27 -21.65 -2.71
N ALA A 440 22.87 -22.07 -1.50
CA ALA A 440 23.38 -23.28 -0.87
C ALA A 440 23.25 -24.52 -1.78
N SER A 441 24.33 -25.26 -1.89
CA SER A 441 24.42 -26.51 -2.64
C SER A 441 25.35 -27.50 -1.94
N GLY A 442 25.22 -28.80 -2.23
CA GLY A 442 26.01 -29.85 -1.59
C GLY A 442 25.30 -30.55 -0.44
N GLU A 443 26.06 -31.07 0.50
CA GLU A 443 25.58 -31.88 1.63
C GLU A 443 25.42 -31.04 2.91
N THR A 444 24.52 -31.46 3.78
CA THR A 444 24.27 -30.84 5.10
C THR A 444 25.56 -30.73 5.95
N GLY A 445 26.43 -31.74 5.91
CA GLY A 445 27.66 -31.77 6.72
C GLY A 445 28.68 -30.72 6.31
N THR A 446 28.75 -30.36 5.04
CA THR A 446 29.69 -29.37 4.47
C THR A 446 29.07 -28.00 4.24
N ASN A 447 27.75 -27.96 3.97
CA ASN A 447 27.05 -26.73 3.70
C ASN A 447 25.67 -26.74 4.41
N PRO A 448 25.61 -26.43 5.72
CA PRO A 448 24.38 -26.52 6.52
C PRO A 448 23.16 -25.78 5.98
N PRO A 449 23.26 -24.61 5.30
CA PRO A 449 22.10 -23.92 4.72
C PRO A 449 21.24 -24.76 3.76
N VAL A 450 21.78 -25.83 3.16
CA VAL A 450 21.00 -26.75 2.30
C VAL A 450 19.84 -27.43 3.03
N VAL A 451 19.85 -27.45 4.36
CA VAL A 451 18.76 -27.99 5.19
C VAL A 451 17.44 -27.28 4.92
N TRP A 452 17.45 -26.01 4.57
CA TRP A 452 16.24 -25.28 4.18
C TRP A 452 15.54 -25.93 2.99
N TYR A 453 16.29 -26.33 1.97
CA TYR A 453 15.76 -27.00 0.77
C TYR A 453 15.14 -28.38 1.06
N ARG A 454 15.49 -29.00 2.19
CA ARG A 454 14.80 -30.19 2.68
C ARG A 454 13.40 -29.88 3.19
N THR A 455 13.23 -28.75 3.84
CA THR A 455 11.96 -28.32 4.43
C THR A 455 11.06 -27.63 3.40
N VAL A 456 11.62 -26.77 2.56
CA VAL A 456 10.92 -26.00 1.52
C VAL A 456 11.27 -26.61 0.16
N ARG A 457 10.47 -27.58 -0.26
CA ARG A 457 10.82 -28.46 -1.38
C ARG A 457 10.37 -27.97 -2.74
N ASP A 458 9.18 -27.40 -2.81
CA ASP A 458 8.60 -26.91 -4.05
C ASP A 458 9.15 -25.51 -4.41
N SER A 459 9.35 -25.27 -5.70
CA SER A 459 9.87 -23.99 -6.18
C SER A 459 8.93 -22.81 -5.92
N LYS A 460 7.63 -23.07 -5.80
CA LYS A 460 6.65 -22.05 -5.39
C LYS A 460 6.82 -21.69 -3.92
N ASP A 461 6.90 -22.70 -3.04
CA ASP A 461 7.16 -22.49 -1.62
C ASP A 461 8.50 -21.76 -1.40
N GLN A 462 9.51 -22.05 -2.24
CA GLN A 462 10.83 -21.40 -2.18
C GLN A 462 10.74 -19.94 -2.52
N LEU A 463 10.11 -19.58 -3.64
CA LEU A 463 9.92 -18.17 -3.99
C LEU A 463 9.10 -17.42 -2.94
N GLU A 464 7.99 -17.99 -2.46
CA GLU A 464 7.11 -17.35 -1.49
C GLU A 464 7.83 -17.10 -0.17
N ASN A 465 8.60 -18.10 0.31
CA ASN A 465 9.36 -17.94 1.53
C ASN A 465 10.49 -16.90 1.39
N VAL A 466 11.23 -16.92 0.27
CA VAL A 466 12.29 -15.95 0.00
C VAL A 466 11.72 -14.54 -0.13
N ALA A 467 10.64 -14.36 -0.89
CA ALA A 467 9.99 -13.07 -1.05
C ALA A 467 9.49 -12.51 0.30
N GLN A 468 8.85 -13.33 1.11
CA GLN A 468 8.30 -12.92 2.40
C GLN A 468 9.40 -12.64 3.44
N VAL A 469 10.43 -13.49 3.53
CA VAL A 469 11.48 -13.38 4.55
C VAL A 469 12.47 -12.27 4.25
N PHE A 470 12.93 -12.16 3.00
CA PHE A 470 14.01 -11.27 2.61
C PHE A 470 13.56 -9.98 1.92
N LEU A 471 12.36 -9.98 1.33
CA LEU A 471 11.84 -8.82 0.61
C LEU A 471 10.60 -8.20 1.26
N GLY A 472 9.97 -8.90 2.22
CA GLY A 472 8.73 -8.43 2.83
C GLY A 472 7.54 -8.40 1.87
N VAL A 473 7.57 -9.23 0.83
CA VAL A 473 6.52 -9.29 -0.21
C VAL A 473 5.79 -10.63 -0.14
N ARG A 474 4.49 -10.59 0.05
CA ARG A 474 3.63 -11.78 0.11
C ARG A 474 3.12 -12.12 -1.27
N MET A 475 3.72 -13.13 -1.92
CA MET A 475 3.43 -13.48 -3.31
C MET A 475 2.32 -14.51 -3.52
N GLN A 476 1.77 -15.11 -2.45
CA GLN A 476 0.84 -16.26 -2.54
C GLN A 476 -0.39 -15.98 -3.43
N CYS A 477 -0.95 -14.78 -3.34
CA CYS A 477 -2.12 -14.42 -4.15
C CYS A 477 -1.79 -14.38 -5.65
N ALA A 478 -0.57 -13.95 -6.00
CA ALA A 478 -0.14 -13.82 -7.39
C ALA A 478 0.07 -15.19 -8.09
N GLN A 479 0.00 -16.30 -7.36
CA GLN A 479 0.03 -17.65 -7.94
C GLN A 479 -1.15 -17.95 -8.88
N CYS A 480 -2.34 -17.43 -8.57
CA CYS A 480 -3.59 -17.79 -9.24
C CYS A 480 -4.26 -16.63 -9.97
N HIS A 481 -3.96 -15.41 -9.60
CA HIS A 481 -4.52 -14.17 -10.15
C HIS A 481 -3.58 -13.02 -9.83
N HIS A 482 -3.77 -11.86 -10.43
CA HIS A 482 -3.04 -10.66 -10.01
C HIS A 482 -3.24 -10.39 -8.51
N HIS A 483 -2.17 -9.92 -7.86
CA HIS A 483 -2.22 -9.67 -6.42
C HIS A 483 -3.25 -8.58 -6.09
N PRO A 484 -4.23 -8.82 -5.18
CA PRO A 484 -5.35 -7.91 -4.98
C PRO A 484 -4.98 -6.57 -4.34
N TYR A 485 -3.81 -6.47 -3.69
CA TYR A 485 -3.36 -5.28 -2.95
C TYR A 485 -1.98 -4.78 -3.41
N GLU A 486 -1.49 -5.31 -4.53
CA GLU A 486 -0.17 -5.02 -5.07
C GLU A 486 -0.16 -5.12 -6.60
N LYS A 487 0.87 -4.55 -7.21
CA LYS A 487 1.07 -4.54 -8.66
C LYS A 487 1.55 -5.87 -9.26
N TRP A 488 1.76 -6.91 -8.45
CA TRP A 488 2.36 -8.17 -8.90
C TRP A 488 1.38 -9.03 -9.67
N SER A 489 1.75 -9.38 -10.89
CA SER A 489 1.01 -10.27 -11.76
C SER A 489 1.37 -11.74 -11.54
N GLU A 490 0.58 -12.65 -12.14
CA GLU A 490 0.96 -14.07 -12.22
C GLU A 490 2.28 -14.26 -12.98
N ASP A 491 2.54 -13.47 -14.02
CA ASP A 491 3.79 -13.54 -14.77
C ASP A 491 4.99 -13.14 -13.91
N ASP A 492 4.84 -12.16 -12.98
CA ASP A 492 5.89 -11.82 -12.00
C ASP A 492 6.12 -12.97 -11.01
N TYR A 493 5.05 -13.64 -10.57
CA TYR A 493 5.14 -14.83 -9.70
C TYR A 493 5.93 -15.95 -10.39
N TYR A 494 5.55 -16.34 -11.61
CA TYR A 494 6.20 -17.43 -12.33
C TYR A 494 7.58 -17.04 -12.87
N GLY A 495 7.84 -15.76 -13.15
CA GLY A 495 9.18 -15.23 -13.44
C GLY A 495 10.12 -15.37 -12.25
N LEU A 496 9.65 -15.02 -11.05
CA LEU A 496 10.42 -15.22 -9.82
C LEU A 496 10.62 -16.71 -9.50
N GLN A 497 9.60 -17.56 -9.72
CA GLN A 497 9.72 -19.01 -9.55
C GLN A 497 10.80 -19.63 -10.44
N ALA A 498 11.03 -19.09 -11.63
CA ALA A 498 11.99 -19.63 -12.58
C ALA A 498 13.43 -19.68 -12.03
N PHE A 499 13.79 -18.80 -11.07
CA PHE A 499 15.09 -18.87 -10.39
C PHE A 499 15.31 -20.18 -9.61
N PHE A 500 14.24 -20.82 -9.16
CA PHE A 500 14.28 -22.06 -8.38
C PHE A 500 14.03 -23.32 -9.22
N SER A 501 13.79 -23.17 -10.51
CA SER A 501 13.36 -24.27 -11.41
C SER A 501 14.45 -25.33 -11.66
N ARG A 502 15.72 -25.03 -11.34
CA ARG A 502 16.84 -25.91 -11.63
C ARG A 502 17.40 -26.63 -10.40
N ILE A 503 16.72 -26.58 -9.28
CA ILE A 503 17.13 -27.26 -8.05
C ILE A 503 16.75 -28.74 -8.13
N THR A 504 17.69 -29.60 -7.86
CA THR A 504 17.48 -31.03 -7.75
C THR A 504 18.07 -31.57 -6.45
N ARG A 505 17.61 -32.73 -6.04
CA ARG A 505 18.01 -33.37 -4.79
C ARG A 505 18.35 -34.84 -5.04
N LYS A 506 19.34 -35.33 -4.30
CA LYS A 506 19.70 -36.73 -4.23
C LYS A 506 19.80 -37.16 -2.77
N PRO A 507 19.59 -38.44 -2.43
CA PRO A 507 19.86 -38.93 -1.08
C PRO A 507 21.32 -38.66 -0.70
N GLY A 508 21.54 -38.19 0.53
CA GLY A 508 22.87 -38.02 1.12
C GLY A 508 23.42 -39.30 1.67
N LEU A 509 24.63 -39.25 2.22
CA LEU A 509 25.33 -40.41 2.77
C LEU A 509 24.72 -40.87 4.11
N GLN A 510 24.07 -40.00 4.84
CA GLN A 510 23.46 -40.29 6.13
C GLN A 510 21.92 -40.32 6.04
N PRO A 511 21.23 -41.15 6.86
CA PRO A 511 19.78 -41.14 6.90
C PRO A 511 19.21 -39.74 7.16
N GLY A 512 18.20 -39.35 6.35
CA GLY A 512 17.57 -38.05 6.46
C GLY A 512 18.37 -36.86 5.88
N GLU A 513 19.52 -37.11 5.31
CA GLU A 513 20.30 -36.10 4.58
C GLU A 513 20.01 -36.13 3.09
N GLU A 514 20.10 -34.96 2.48
CA GLU A 514 19.95 -34.78 1.02
C GLU A 514 21.12 -33.94 0.49
N ILE A 515 21.54 -34.27 -0.72
CA ILE A 515 22.47 -33.44 -1.50
C ILE A 515 21.63 -32.53 -2.39
N VAL A 516 21.78 -31.24 -2.22
CA VAL A 516 21.13 -30.23 -3.06
C VAL A 516 22.07 -29.81 -4.17
N LEU A 517 21.58 -29.83 -5.40
CA LEU A 517 22.37 -29.53 -6.58
C LEU A 517 21.64 -28.58 -7.51
N HIS A 518 22.38 -27.73 -8.18
CA HIS A 518 21.93 -27.03 -9.37
C HIS A 518 22.04 -27.96 -10.57
N ASN A 519 20.94 -28.17 -11.28
CA ASN A 519 20.94 -28.98 -12.50
C ASN A 519 21.05 -28.05 -13.73
N ARG A 520 22.04 -28.31 -14.60
CA ARG A 520 22.24 -27.53 -15.83
C ARG A 520 21.01 -27.53 -16.73
N GLY A 521 20.78 -26.45 -17.42
CA GLY A 521 19.67 -26.27 -18.35
C GLY A 521 19.03 -24.88 -18.25
N GLN A 522 18.13 -24.57 -19.16
CA GLN A 522 17.43 -23.28 -19.16
C GLN A 522 16.52 -23.16 -17.95
N ALA A 523 16.69 -22.08 -17.20
CA ALA A 523 15.80 -21.74 -16.09
C ALA A 523 14.53 -21.14 -16.65
N THR A 524 13.39 -21.81 -16.45
CA THR A 524 12.08 -21.35 -16.89
C THR A 524 10.99 -21.83 -15.96
N SER A 525 9.87 -21.14 -15.94
CA SER A 525 8.64 -21.57 -15.29
C SER A 525 7.46 -21.37 -16.23
N LYS A 526 6.41 -22.16 -16.08
CA LYS A 526 5.21 -22.08 -16.94
C LYS A 526 4.05 -21.51 -16.13
N ASN A 527 3.45 -20.43 -16.64
CA ASN A 527 2.18 -19.96 -16.12
C ASN A 527 1.09 -20.97 -16.51
N PRO A 528 0.45 -21.67 -15.56
CA PRO A 528 -0.48 -22.76 -15.88
C PRO A 528 -1.77 -22.25 -16.52
N ARG A 529 -2.14 -20.99 -16.29
CA ARG A 529 -3.35 -20.39 -16.82
C ARG A 529 -3.20 -19.96 -18.29
N THR A 530 -2.09 -19.26 -18.58
CA THR A 530 -1.84 -18.73 -19.94
C THR A 530 -1.09 -19.71 -20.84
N GLY A 531 -0.41 -20.70 -20.24
CA GLY A 531 0.50 -21.60 -20.94
C GLY A 531 1.85 -20.96 -21.30
N LYS A 532 2.07 -19.67 -21.00
CA LYS A 532 3.29 -18.91 -21.31
C LYS A 532 4.48 -19.47 -20.51
N THR A 533 5.58 -19.68 -21.19
CA THR A 533 6.86 -20.02 -20.56
C THR A 533 7.61 -18.72 -20.24
N LEU A 534 7.98 -18.55 -18.99
CA LEU A 534 8.62 -17.36 -18.46
C LEU A 534 10.08 -17.64 -18.10
N LYS A 535 10.96 -16.70 -18.36
CA LYS A 535 12.35 -16.69 -17.91
C LYS A 535 12.46 -16.14 -16.49
N PRO A 536 13.60 -16.32 -15.81
CA PRO A 536 13.85 -15.67 -14.53
C PRO A 536 13.65 -14.15 -14.62
N LYS A 537 12.81 -13.62 -13.75
CA LYS A 537 12.51 -12.20 -13.66
C LYS A 537 12.42 -11.80 -12.19
N PRO A 538 13.29 -10.90 -11.70
CA PRO A 538 13.17 -10.39 -10.35
C PRO A 538 12.00 -9.39 -10.25
N LEU A 539 11.50 -9.15 -9.02
CA LEU A 539 10.36 -8.25 -8.80
C LEU A 539 10.68 -6.81 -9.21
N GLY A 540 9.91 -6.29 -10.16
CA GLY A 540 10.14 -4.95 -10.71
C GLY A 540 11.32 -4.83 -11.67
N GLY A 541 12.03 -5.92 -11.98
CA GLY A 541 13.12 -5.96 -12.93
C GLY A 541 12.73 -6.54 -14.29
N GLU A 542 13.73 -6.69 -15.17
CA GLU A 542 13.57 -7.25 -16.50
C GLU A 542 13.80 -8.76 -16.52
N GLU A 543 13.30 -9.45 -17.55
CA GLU A 543 13.59 -10.87 -17.78
C GLU A 543 15.08 -11.10 -18.04
N LEU A 544 15.66 -12.10 -17.36
CA LEU A 544 17.06 -12.46 -17.49
C LEU A 544 17.24 -13.67 -18.41
N THR A 545 18.24 -13.60 -19.29
CA THR A 545 18.71 -14.76 -20.04
C THR A 545 19.97 -15.29 -19.38
N ILE A 546 19.82 -16.36 -18.58
CA ILE A 546 20.89 -16.94 -17.78
C ILE A 546 21.47 -18.13 -18.56
N PRO A 547 22.82 -18.21 -18.71
CA PRO A 547 23.48 -19.36 -19.32
C PRO A 547 23.11 -20.69 -18.64
N SER A 548 22.96 -21.76 -19.43
CA SER A 548 22.47 -23.04 -18.92
C SER A 548 23.38 -23.72 -17.90
N TYR A 549 24.63 -23.28 -17.77
CA TYR A 549 25.63 -23.79 -16.82
C TYR A 549 25.68 -22.98 -15.52
N GLU A 550 25.09 -21.78 -15.48
CA GLU A 550 25.06 -20.94 -14.29
C GLU A 550 23.88 -21.27 -13.38
N ASP A 551 24.07 -21.07 -12.09
CA ASP A 551 22.99 -21.21 -11.10
C ASP A 551 22.11 -19.96 -11.07
N PRO A 552 20.82 -20.06 -11.44
CA PRO A 552 19.94 -18.91 -11.46
C PRO A 552 19.80 -18.21 -10.10
N ARG A 553 20.01 -18.93 -9.00
CA ARG A 553 19.91 -18.37 -7.64
C ARG A 553 21.02 -17.35 -7.34
N GLU A 554 22.18 -17.44 -7.99
CA GLU A 554 23.23 -16.43 -7.86
C GLU A 554 22.77 -15.08 -8.41
N HIS A 555 22.11 -15.06 -9.57
CA HIS A 555 21.54 -13.84 -10.14
C HIS A 555 20.42 -13.25 -9.28
N LEU A 556 19.60 -14.10 -8.64
CA LEU A 556 18.60 -13.63 -7.68
C LEU A 556 19.27 -13.02 -6.44
N ALA A 557 20.33 -13.65 -5.93
CA ALA A 557 21.10 -13.12 -4.81
C ALA A 557 21.74 -11.79 -5.15
N ASP A 558 22.36 -11.65 -6.33
CA ASP A 558 22.96 -10.40 -6.80
C ASP A 558 21.94 -9.26 -6.86
N TRP A 559 20.74 -9.54 -7.40
CA TRP A 559 19.66 -8.56 -7.43
C TRP A 559 19.17 -8.21 -6.02
N MET A 560 18.99 -9.20 -5.13
CA MET A 560 18.50 -8.98 -3.77
C MET A 560 19.44 -8.09 -2.95
N ILE A 561 20.74 -8.37 -3.00
CA ILE A 561 21.75 -7.67 -2.19
C ILE A 561 22.23 -6.35 -2.81
N ASN A 562 21.78 -6.01 -4.00
CA ASN A 562 22.12 -4.74 -4.64
C ASN A 562 21.63 -3.57 -3.77
N PRO A 563 22.48 -2.57 -3.47
CA PRO A 563 22.06 -1.40 -2.67
C PRO A 563 20.84 -0.65 -3.24
N ALA A 564 20.61 -0.74 -4.54
CA ALA A 564 19.43 -0.15 -5.19
C ALA A 564 18.15 -1.02 -5.04
N ASN A 565 18.23 -2.20 -4.40
CA ASN A 565 17.06 -3.04 -4.17
C ASN A 565 16.11 -2.35 -3.15
N PRO A 566 14.83 -2.12 -3.51
CA PRO A 566 13.93 -1.35 -2.66
C PRO A 566 13.38 -2.10 -1.46
N PHE A 567 13.68 -3.40 -1.31
CA PHE A 567 13.04 -4.28 -0.33
C PHE A 567 14.01 -4.81 0.74
N PHE A 568 15.17 -5.31 0.33
CA PHE A 568 16.02 -6.17 1.14
C PHE A 568 16.49 -5.51 2.45
N ALA A 569 17.02 -4.29 2.37
CA ALA A 569 17.47 -3.56 3.57
C ALA A 569 16.29 -3.14 4.45
N LYS A 570 15.21 -2.62 3.83
CA LYS A 570 14.00 -2.19 4.54
C LYS A 570 13.34 -3.33 5.31
N MET A 571 13.28 -4.52 4.71
CA MET A 571 12.73 -5.70 5.37
C MET A 571 13.51 -6.08 6.63
N LEU A 572 14.83 -6.06 6.57
CA LEU A 572 15.68 -6.34 7.74
C LEU A 572 15.46 -5.31 8.84
N VAL A 573 15.55 -4.02 8.49
CA VAL A 573 15.36 -2.91 9.44
C VAL A 573 13.99 -3.01 10.09
N ASN A 574 12.92 -3.20 9.31
CA ASN A 574 11.56 -3.29 9.84
C ASN A 574 11.38 -4.47 10.80
N ARG A 575 12.01 -5.62 10.52
CA ARG A 575 11.98 -6.80 11.39
C ARG A 575 12.69 -6.56 12.72
N TYR A 576 13.86 -5.92 12.71
CA TYR A 576 14.56 -5.55 13.95
C TYR A 576 13.84 -4.42 14.70
N TRP A 577 13.27 -3.46 13.99
CA TRP A 577 12.44 -2.43 14.59
C TRP A 577 11.27 -3.05 15.38
N LYS A 578 10.53 -3.98 14.75
CA LYS A 578 9.47 -4.72 15.45
C LYS A 578 9.98 -5.47 16.67
N HIS A 579 11.17 -6.09 16.55
CA HIS A 579 11.76 -6.82 17.68
C HIS A 579 12.00 -5.93 18.89
N PHE A 580 12.56 -4.73 18.70
CA PHE A 580 12.91 -3.82 19.79
C PHE A 580 11.73 -2.97 20.28
N PHE A 581 10.78 -2.64 19.40
CA PHE A 581 9.69 -1.72 19.73
C PHE A 581 8.30 -2.38 19.77
N GLY A 582 8.23 -3.70 19.54
CA GLY A 582 6.99 -4.49 19.61
C GLY A 582 6.09 -4.38 18.37
N ARG A 583 6.21 -3.31 17.58
CA ARG A 583 5.50 -3.09 16.32
C ARG A 583 6.47 -2.62 15.24
N GLY A 584 6.32 -3.11 14.01
CA GLY A 584 7.11 -2.66 12.86
C GLY A 584 6.77 -1.23 12.44
N LEU A 585 7.69 -0.57 11.73
CA LEU A 585 7.35 0.65 10.97
C LEU A 585 6.26 0.35 9.96
N VAL A 586 6.35 -0.83 9.32
CA VAL A 586 5.26 -1.50 8.59
C VAL A 586 4.85 -2.73 9.41
N ASP A 587 3.55 -2.91 9.66
CA ASP A 587 3.04 -4.04 10.43
C ASP A 587 1.85 -4.69 9.70
N PRO A 588 1.85 -6.02 9.48
CA PRO A 588 2.89 -6.99 9.85
C PRO A 588 4.24 -6.72 9.18
N GLU A 589 5.35 -7.09 9.86
CA GLU A 589 6.71 -6.75 9.43
C GLU A 589 7.10 -7.30 8.05
N ASP A 590 6.43 -8.32 7.57
CA ASP A 590 6.68 -9.02 6.31
C ASP A 590 5.67 -8.67 5.20
N ASP A 591 5.08 -7.46 5.27
CA ASP A 591 4.04 -7.00 4.35
C ASP A 591 4.31 -5.56 3.88
N LEU A 592 5.47 -5.37 3.21
CA LEU A 592 5.97 -4.08 2.70
C LEU A 592 5.28 -3.71 1.37
N ARG A 593 3.96 -3.61 1.36
CA ARG A 593 3.20 -3.25 0.16
C ARG A 593 2.80 -1.77 0.16
N VAL A 594 2.56 -1.21 -1.02
CA VAL A 594 2.14 0.19 -1.19
C VAL A 594 0.88 0.51 -0.38
N THR A 595 -0.05 -0.45 -0.28
CA THR A 595 -1.31 -0.32 0.45
C THR A 595 -1.18 -0.52 1.97
N ASN A 596 0.03 -0.77 2.47
CA ASN A 596 0.37 -0.86 3.89
C ASN A 596 1.56 0.07 4.19
N PRO A 597 1.37 1.39 4.13
CA PRO A 597 2.47 2.34 4.28
C PRO A 597 3.08 2.31 5.68
N ALA A 598 4.38 2.65 5.74
CA ALA A 598 5.08 2.77 7.00
C ALA A 598 4.47 3.90 7.87
N THR A 599 4.48 3.70 9.19
CA THR A 599 4.08 4.75 10.15
C THR A 599 5.02 5.96 10.12
N HIS A 600 6.28 5.75 9.76
CA HIS A 600 7.32 6.76 9.58
C HIS A 600 8.05 6.48 8.26
N PRO A 601 7.52 6.94 7.12
CA PRO A 601 8.11 6.68 5.80
C PRO A 601 9.56 7.14 5.70
N GLU A 602 9.86 8.37 6.14
CA GLU A 602 11.21 8.96 6.07
C GLU A 602 12.23 8.20 6.93
N LEU A 603 11.78 7.51 7.97
CA LEU A 603 12.65 6.70 8.81
C LEU A 603 12.93 5.32 8.19
N LEU A 604 12.02 4.81 7.38
CA LEU A 604 12.20 3.52 6.69
C LEU A 604 13.03 3.66 5.41
N GLU A 605 13.00 4.84 4.75
CA GLU A 605 13.80 5.16 3.56
C GLU A 605 15.28 5.37 3.92
#